data_64dfb77c3880e599f1d431ff2053e0d0
#
_entry.id   64dfb77c3880e599f1d431ff2053e0d0
#
_cell.length_a   1.000
_cell.length_b   1.000
_cell.length_c   1.000
_cell.angle_alpha   90.00
_cell.angle_beta   90.00
_cell.angle_gamma   90.00
#
_symmetry.space_group_name_H-M   'P 1'
#
loop_
_entity.id
_entity.type
_entity.pdbx_description
1 polymer ?
#
loop_
_entity_poly.entity_id
_entity_poly.type
_entity_poly.pdbx_seq_one_letter_code
_entity_poly.pdbx_strand_id
1 'polypeptide(L)'
;MDLYEAIKSRYSVRSYLNKPVEQEKLDRILDAARLAPSGSNRQPWKFVVVRDAETRKKLVPACSNQEFVGQAPVVIAGVGLMPDCIMSCGVPGDPVDVAIALEHVALAATAEGLGTCWIGSFHQDQIRALLGVPANAKVIEVMTLGYPADHPRPKTRKPMKELVCHDQWQ
;
A
#
# COMPACT_ATOMS: atom_id res chain seq x y z
N MET A 1 -6.53 13.78 13.77
CA MET A 1 -7.38 13.67 12.56
C MET A 1 -8.35 12.53 12.81
N ASP A 2 -9.63 12.73 12.56
CA ASP A 2 -10.59 11.64 12.63
C ASP A 2 -10.54 10.74 11.37
N LEU A 3 -11.26 9.60 11.41
CA LEU A 3 -11.25 8.62 10.33
C LEU A 3 -11.78 9.20 9.01
N TYR A 4 -12.88 9.96 9.05
CA TYR A 4 -13.49 10.51 7.83
C TYR A 4 -12.62 11.61 7.21
N GLU A 5 -11.95 12.39 8.03
CA GLU A 5 -10.95 13.35 7.57
C GLU A 5 -9.77 12.66 6.88
N ALA A 6 -9.26 11.56 7.47
CA ALA A 6 -8.20 10.77 6.86
C ALA A 6 -8.61 10.21 5.48
N ILE A 7 -9.79 9.61 5.38
CA ILE A 7 -10.36 9.09 4.11
C ILE A 7 -10.51 10.22 3.09
N LYS A 8 -11.03 11.38 3.52
CA LYS A 8 -11.28 12.53 2.65
C LYS A 8 -9.97 13.18 2.17
N SER A 9 -9.00 13.35 3.05
CA SER A 9 -7.73 14.05 2.75
C SER A 9 -6.70 13.16 2.04
N ARG A 10 -6.68 11.83 2.28
CA ARG A 10 -5.74 10.92 1.65
C ARG A 10 -5.70 11.11 0.11
N TYR A 11 -4.51 11.20 -0.45
CA TYR A 11 -4.29 11.21 -1.90
C TYR A 11 -3.02 10.43 -2.26
N SER A 12 -2.84 10.12 -3.54
CA SER A 12 -1.65 9.44 -4.05
C SER A 12 -0.52 10.45 -4.23
N VAL A 13 0.42 10.45 -3.29
CA VAL A 13 1.60 11.34 -3.27
C VAL A 13 2.64 10.82 -4.24
N ARG A 14 3.13 11.70 -5.13
CA ARG A 14 4.15 11.37 -6.15
C ARG A 14 5.34 12.32 -6.14
N SER A 15 5.52 13.08 -5.07
CA SER A 15 6.72 13.85 -4.78
C SER A 15 6.90 13.90 -3.27
N TYR A 16 8.10 13.63 -2.79
CA TYR A 16 8.39 13.52 -1.37
C TYR A 16 9.48 14.49 -0.94
N LEU A 17 9.33 15.05 0.25
CA LEU A 17 10.41 15.79 0.91
C LEU A 17 11.55 14.83 1.26
N ASN A 18 12.78 15.31 1.15
CA ASN A 18 13.95 14.59 1.65
C ASN A 18 13.99 14.68 3.20
N LYS A 19 13.02 14.06 3.83
CA LYS A 19 12.86 14.03 5.28
C LYS A 19 12.60 12.59 5.72
N PRO A 20 13.37 12.04 6.67
CA PRO A 20 13.14 10.70 7.18
C PRO A 20 11.78 10.61 7.90
N VAL A 21 11.17 9.44 7.85
CA VAL A 21 10.01 9.11 8.67
C VAL A 21 10.51 8.65 10.03
N GLU A 22 9.97 9.25 11.08
CA GLU A 22 10.27 8.92 12.47
C GLU A 22 9.85 7.46 12.76
N GLN A 23 10.69 6.73 13.49
CA GLN A 23 10.44 5.32 13.79
C GLN A 23 9.09 5.10 14.49
N GLU A 24 8.77 5.94 15.45
CA GLU A 24 7.51 5.85 16.20
C GLU A 24 6.26 6.00 15.31
N LYS A 25 6.30 6.88 14.29
CA LYS A 25 5.21 6.99 13.32
C LYS A 25 5.11 5.74 12.46
N LEU A 26 6.26 5.25 11.98
CA LEU A 26 6.30 4.03 11.17
C LEU A 26 5.74 2.84 11.95
N ASP A 27 6.11 2.70 13.21
CA ASP A 27 5.64 1.61 14.08
C ASP A 27 4.11 1.67 14.27
N ARG A 28 3.53 2.87 14.51
CA ARG A 28 2.06 3.02 14.60
C ARG A 28 1.35 2.68 13.28
N ILE A 29 1.94 3.08 12.16
CA ILE A 29 1.39 2.77 10.82
C ILE A 29 1.44 1.27 10.53
N LEU A 30 2.53 0.60 10.88
CA LEU A 30 2.66 -0.85 10.70
C LEU A 30 1.77 -1.63 11.68
N ASP A 31 1.55 -1.10 12.87
CA ASP A 31 0.59 -1.68 13.83
C ASP A 31 -0.85 -1.59 13.31
N ALA A 32 -1.21 -0.50 12.64
CA ALA A 32 -2.51 -0.39 11.96
C ALA A 32 -2.69 -1.48 10.88
N ALA A 33 -1.65 -1.78 10.10
CA ALA A 33 -1.68 -2.90 9.15
C ALA A 33 -1.84 -4.26 9.85
N ARG A 34 -1.15 -4.47 10.96
CA ARG A 34 -1.24 -5.69 11.78
C ARG A 34 -2.65 -5.94 12.33
N LEU A 35 -3.38 -4.87 12.62
CA LEU A 35 -4.75 -4.93 13.15
C LEU A 35 -5.82 -5.11 12.07
N ALA A 36 -5.44 -5.17 10.80
CA ALA A 36 -6.39 -5.38 9.71
C ALA A 36 -7.06 -6.75 9.79
N PRO A 37 -8.35 -6.87 9.42
CA PRO A 37 -9.01 -8.16 9.32
C PRO A 37 -8.48 -8.97 8.12
N SER A 38 -8.62 -10.30 8.22
CA SER A 38 -8.32 -11.22 7.12
C SER A 38 -9.26 -12.41 7.12
N GLY A 39 -9.36 -13.10 6.01
CA GLY A 39 -10.19 -14.29 5.87
C GLY A 39 -9.86 -15.34 6.95
N SER A 40 -10.83 -15.69 7.79
CA SER A 40 -10.66 -16.61 8.95
C SER A 40 -9.52 -16.20 9.90
N ASN A 41 -9.17 -14.92 9.94
CA ASN A 41 -8.06 -14.36 10.72
C ASN A 41 -6.70 -15.06 10.43
N ARG A 42 -6.49 -15.47 9.18
CA ARG A 42 -5.24 -16.17 8.78
C ARG A 42 -4.03 -15.26 8.74
N GLN A 43 -4.23 -13.94 8.51
CA GLN A 43 -3.18 -12.95 8.43
C GLN A 43 -2.07 -13.35 7.42
N PRO A 44 -2.45 -13.68 6.16
CA PRO A 44 -1.55 -14.29 5.18
C PRO A 44 -0.67 -13.25 4.50
N TRP A 45 -0.06 -12.37 5.26
CA TRP A 45 0.76 -11.28 4.75
C TRP A 45 2.09 -11.14 5.47
N LYS A 46 3.04 -10.56 4.76
CA LYS A 46 4.26 -10.02 5.31
C LYS A 46 4.57 -8.69 4.64
N PHE A 47 5.06 -7.72 5.39
CA PHE A 47 5.47 -6.43 4.85
C PHE A 47 6.98 -6.33 4.83
N VAL A 48 7.57 -6.03 3.66
CA VAL A 48 8.98 -5.69 3.54
C VAL A 48 9.11 -4.18 3.52
N VAL A 49 9.69 -3.62 4.57
CA VAL A 49 9.88 -2.18 4.75
C VAL A 49 11.28 -1.80 4.31
N VAL A 50 11.38 -1.04 3.24
CA VAL A 50 12.64 -0.62 2.62
C VAL A 50 12.93 0.83 2.98
N ARG A 51 14.01 1.06 3.76
CA ARG A 51 14.53 2.39 4.13
C ARG A 51 15.89 2.67 3.51
N ASP A 52 16.61 1.63 3.11
CA ASP A 52 17.90 1.74 2.45
C ASP A 52 17.78 2.48 1.12
N ALA A 53 18.54 3.57 0.96
CA ALA A 53 18.44 4.45 -0.19
C ALA A 53 18.84 3.77 -1.51
N GLU A 54 19.84 2.90 -1.48
CA GLU A 54 20.31 2.20 -2.68
C GLU A 54 19.29 1.15 -3.13
N THR A 55 18.68 0.45 -2.18
CA THR A 55 17.59 -0.50 -2.49
C THR A 55 16.37 0.23 -3.07
N ARG A 56 15.98 1.39 -2.51
CA ARG A 56 14.87 2.20 -3.05
C ARG A 56 15.15 2.69 -4.48
N LYS A 57 16.38 3.11 -4.79
CA LYS A 57 16.78 3.46 -6.16
C LYS A 57 16.66 2.27 -7.12
N LYS A 58 17.07 1.07 -6.68
CA LYS A 58 16.94 -0.17 -7.47
C LYS A 58 15.48 -0.57 -7.69
N LEU A 59 14.56 -0.17 -6.82
CA LEU A 59 13.12 -0.39 -7.00
C LEU A 59 12.51 0.49 -8.10
N VAL A 60 13.11 1.62 -8.47
CA VAL A 60 12.56 2.53 -9.50
C VAL A 60 12.34 1.80 -10.83
N PRO A 61 13.33 1.16 -11.47
CA PRO A 61 13.11 0.42 -12.71
C PRO A 61 12.15 -0.76 -12.51
N ALA A 62 12.21 -1.44 -11.37
CA ALA A 62 11.30 -2.53 -11.05
C ALA A 62 9.84 -2.06 -10.90
N CYS A 63 9.62 -0.80 -10.54
CA CYS A 63 8.32 -0.12 -10.47
C CYS A 63 8.02 0.72 -11.72
N SER A 64 8.35 0.22 -12.91
CA SER A 64 8.04 0.86 -14.20
C SER A 64 8.59 2.28 -14.32
N ASN A 65 9.80 2.51 -13.83
CA ASN A 65 10.52 3.79 -13.86
C ASN A 65 9.76 4.95 -13.16
N GLN A 66 9.00 4.65 -12.11
CA GLN A 66 8.32 5.67 -11.30
C GLN A 66 9.32 6.31 -10.33
N GLU A 67 9.90 7.45 -10.69
CA GLU A 67 10.98 8.13 -9.96
C GLU A 67 10.66 8.44 -8.50
N PHE A 68 9.41 8.72 -8.17
CA PHE A 68 9.01 9.01 -6.80
C PHE A 68 9.19 7.82 -5.84
N VAL A 69 9.35 6.59 -6.36
CA VAL A 69 9.68 5.40 -5.56
C VAL A 69 11.06 5.55 -4.91
N GLY A 70 12.04 6.06 -5.67
CA GLY A 70 13.38 6.34 -5.16
C GLY A 70 13.43 7.56 -4.23
N GLN A 71 12.52 8.54 -4.41
CA GLN A 71 12.44 9.76 -3.59
C GLN A 71 11.82 9.49 -2.22
N ALA A 72 10.82 8.61 -2.14
CA ALA A 72 10.14 8.32 -0.88
C ALA A 72 11.13 7.77 0.16
N PRO A 73 11.11 8.28 1.41
CA PRO A 73 12.01 7.81 2.47
C PRO A 73 11.75 6.34 2.89
N VAL A 74 10.56 5.84 2.61
CA VAL A 74 10.15 4.46 2.90
C VAL A 74 9.37 3.89 1.72
N VAL A 75 9.64 2.64 1.38
CA VAL A 75 8.83 1.83 0.47
C VAL A 75 8.39 0.57 1.21
N ILE A 76 7.12 0.21 1.11
CA ILE A 76 6.55 -0.98 1.74
C ILE A 76 6.06 -1.90 0.62
N ALA A 77 6.58 -3.14 0.58
CA ALA A 77 6.02 -4.19 -0.26
C ALA A 77 5.10 -5.09 0.56
N GLY A 78 3.84 -5.16 0.18
CA GLY A 78 2.86 -6.08 0.73
C GLY A 78 2.94 -7.42 0.02
N VAL A 79 3.30 -8.45 0.77
CA VAL A 79 3.54 -9.81 0.26
C VAL A 79 2.45 -10.74 0.77
N GLY A 80 1.76 -11.41 -0.15
CA GLY A 80 0.83 -12.51 0.14
C GLY A 80 1.59 -13.81 0.30
N LEU A 81 1.23 -14.57 1.32
CA LEU A 81 1.89 -15.83 1.71
C LEU A 81 1.13 -17.07 1.28
N MET A 82 -0.07 -16.91 0.74
CA MET A 82 -0.96 -18.00 0.29
C MET A 82 -1.45 -17.73 -1.14
N PRO A 83 -0.56 -17.62 -2.15
CA PRO A 83 -0.92 -17.18 -3.51
C PRO A 83 -1.92 -18.10 -4.21
N ASP A 84 -1.99 -19.35 -3.80
CA ASP A 84 -2.92 -20.35 -4.36
C ASP A 84 -4.25 -20.44 -3.59
N CYS A 85 -4.43 -19.63 -2.55
CA CYS A 85 -5.65 -19.63 -1.75
C CYS A 85 -6.78 -18.92 -2.50
N ILE A 86 -7.75 -19.69 -2.95
CA ILE A 86 -8.99 -19.17 -3.56
C ILE A 86 -10.11 -19.29 -2.52
N MET A 87 -10.80 -18.19 -2.26
CA MET A 87 -11.98 -18.17 -1.39
C MET A 87 -13.13 -18.96 -2.03
N SER A 88 -14.08 -19.45 -1.23
CA SER A 88 -15.22 -20.24 -1.72
C SER A 88 -16.07 -19.53 -2.79
N CYS A 89 -16.02 -18.19 -2.83
CA CYS A 89 -16.65 -17.39 -3.88
C CYS A 89 -15.84 -17.31 -5.19
N GLY A 90 -14.67 -17.97 -5.29
CA GLY A 90 -13.82 -17.98 -6.48
C GLY A 90 -12.81 -16.82 -6.58
N VAL A 91 -12.76 -15.93 -5.60
CA VAL A 91 -11.82 -14.79 -5.58
C VAL A 91 -10.52 -15.19 -4.88
N PRO A 92 -9.32 -14.81 -5.42
CA PRO A 92 -8.06 -15.01 -4.71
C PRO A 92 -8.03 -14.26 -3.36
N GLY A 93 -7.60 -14.93 -2.29
CA GLY A 93 -7.63 -14.38 -0.93
C GLY A 93 -6.54 -13.34 -0.64
N ASP A 94 -5.29 -13.65 -1.01
CA ASP A 94 -4.14 -12.79 -0.71
C ASP A 94 -4.30 -11.33 -1.18
N PRO A 95 -4.72 -11.05 -2.45
CA PRO A 95 -4.91 -9.67 -2.88
C PRO A 95 -5.93 -8.90 -2.06
N VAL A 96 -6.99 -9.56 -1.61
CA VAL A 96 -8.03 -8.95 -0.76
C VAL A 96 -7.46 -8.64 0.62
N ASP A 97 -6.88 -9.62 1.28
CA ASP A 97 -6.37 -9.48 2.65
C ASP A 97 -5.23 -8.45 2.71
N VAL A 98 -4.25 -8.52 1.79
CA VAL A 98 -3.12 -7.58 1.73
C VAL A 98 -3.60 -6.16 1.41
N ALA A 99 -4.58 -5.99 0.51
CA ALA A 99 -5.12 -4.68 0.18
C ALA A 99 -5.82 -4.02 1.38
N ILE A 100 -6.58 -4.79 2.18
CA ILE A 100 -7.21 -4.27 3.40
C ILE A 100 -6.13 -3.76 4.38
N ALA A 101 -5.06 -4.53 4.60
CA ALA A 101 -3.99 -4.14 5.50
C ALA A 101 -3.22 -2.91 5.00
N LEU A 102 -2.95 -2.81 3.69
CA LEU A 102 -2.29 -1.64 3.10
C LEU A 102 -3.19 -0.39 3.08
N GLU A 103 -4.51 -0.52 3.01
CA GLU A 103 -5.39 0.65 3.18
C GLU A 103 -5.35 1.16 4.62
N HIS A 104 -5.22 0.29 5.63
CA HIS A 104 -4.94 0.72 7.01
C HIS A 104 -3.63 1.52 7.08
N VAL A 105 -2.56 1.07 6.39
CA VAL A 105 -1.29 1.85 6.27
C VAL A 105 -1.56 3.23 5.67
N ALA A 106 -2.33 3.31 4.58
CA ALA A 106 -2.58 4.57 3.87
C ALA A 106 -3.35 5.58 4.73
N LEU A 107 -4.37 5.11 5.47
CA LEU A 107 -5.16 5.95 6.35
C LEU A 107 -4.38 6.37 7.60
N ALA A 108 -3.66 5.44 8.23
CA ALA A 108 -2.81 5.74 9.38
C ALA A 108 -1.70 6.72 9.02
N ALA A 109 -1.04 6.54 7.86
CA ALA A 109 -0.04 7.49 7.36
C ALA A 109 -0.62 8.88 7.19
N THR A 110 -1.82 8.99 6.63
CA THR A 110 -2.52 10.28 6.45
C THR A 110 -2.80 10.93 7.80
N ALA A 111 -3.24 10.16 8.80
CA ALA A 111 -3.49 10.66 10.15
C ALA A 111 -2.21 11.16 10.85
N GLU A 112 -1.05 10.56 10.52
CA GLU A 112 0.28 10.96 11.00
C GLU A 112 0.90 12.14 10.21
N GLY A 113 0.18 12.71 9.24
CA GLY A 113 0.67 13.80 8.38
C GLY A 113 1.64 13.34 7.30
N LEU A 114 1.64 12.05 6.98
CA LEU A 114 2.41 11.45 5.90
C LEU A 114 1.52 11.17 4.69
N GLY A 115 2.15 10.90 3.54
CA GLY A 115 1.47 10.52 2.33
C GLY A 115 1.96 9.20 1.77
N THR A 116 1.11 8.55 1.01
CA THR A 116 1.37 7.26 0.38
C THR A 116 0.98 7.29 -1.09
N CYS A 117 1.54 6.37 -1.86
CA CYS A 117 1.05 6.05 -3.20
C CYS A 117 1.05 4.53 -3.39
N TRP A 118 -0.10 3.98 -3.81
CA TRP A 118 -0.25 2.61 -4.25
C TRP A 118 0.40 2.42 -5.64
N ILE A 119 1.16 1.34 -5.81
CA ILE A 119 1.89 1.03 -7.04
C ILE A 119 1.60 -0.42 -7.42
N GLY A 120 0.63 -0.61 -8.32
CA GLY A 120 0.34 -1.91 -8.94
C GLY A 120 1.13 -2.13 -10.24
N SER A 121 1.79 -1.10 -10.77
CA SER A 121 2.62 -1.20 -11.97
C SER A 121 4.07 -1.49 -11.61
N PHE A 122 4.41 -2.78 -11.52
CA PHE A 122 5.77 -3.25 -11.21
C PHE A 122 6.05 -4.62 -11.84
N HIS A 123 7.33 -4.96 -11.94
CA HIS A 123 7.82 -6.25 -12.42
C HIS A 123 8.02 -7.21 -11.25
N GLN A 124 7.13 -8.19 -11.11
CA GLN A 124 7.06 -9.14 -10.00
C GLN A 124 8.42 -9.79 -9.69
N ASP A 125 9.08 -10.35 -10.72
CA ASP A 125 10.35 -11.09 -10.52
C ASP A 125 11.49 -10.18 -10.10
N GLN A 126 11.52 -8.93 -10.58
CA GLN A 126 12.53 -7.95 -10.19
C GLN A 126 12.35 -7.53 -8.72
N ILE A 127 11.12 -7.23 -8.29
CA ILE A 127 10.85 -6.87 -6.89
C ILE A 127 11.19 -8.06 -5.97
N ARG A 128 10.78 -9.27 -6.36
CA ARG A 128 11.08 -10.48 -5.58
C ARG A 128 12.58 -10.70 -5.41
N ALA A 129 13.35 -10.59 -6.51
CA ALA A 129 14.80 -10.73 -6.48
C ALA A 129 15.47 -9.66 -5.61
N LEU A 130 15.04 -8.39 -5.73
CA LEU A 130 15.60 -7.27 -4.95
C LEU A 130 15.31 -7.37 -3.45
N LEU A 131 14.13 -7.87 -3.09
CA LEU A 131 13.68 -7.91 -1.69
C LEU A 131 13.81 -9.30 -1.04
N GLY A 132 14.33 -10.30 -1.75
CA GLY A 132 14.49 -11.66 -1.23
C GLY A 132 13.16 -12.37 -0.95
N VAL A 133 12.09 -12.03 -1.68
CA VAL A 133 10.79 -12.67 -1.52
C VAL A 133 10.82 -14.06 -2.14
N PRO A 134 10.48 -15.13 -1.39
CA PRO A 134 10.61 -16.50 -1.87
C PRO A 134 9.61 -16.84 -2.98
N ALA A 135 9.90 -17.92 -3.72
CA ALA A 135 9.13 -18.32 -4.90
C ALA A 135 7.66 -18.66 -4.59
N ASN A 136 7.38 -19.14 -3.39
CA ASN A 136 6.06 -19.50 -2.89
C ASN A 136 5.26 -18.33 -2.30
N ALA A 137 5.76 -17.11 -2.41
CA ALA A 137 5.06 -15.90 -2.00
C ALA A 137 4.97 -14.91 -3.16
N LYS A 138 4.00 -14.01 -3.12
CA LYS A 138 3.73 -13.05 -4.19
C LYS A 138 3.67 -11.64 -3.66
N VAL A 139 4.39 -10.72 -4.29
CA VAL A 139 4.20 -9.28 -4.01
C VAL A 139 2.86 -8.88 -4.60
N ILE A 140 1.95 -8.43 -3.74
CA ILE A 140 0.60 -8.02 -4.15
C ILE A 140 0.61 -6.55 -4.57
N GLU A 141 1.29 -5.73 -3.78
CA GLU A 141 1.31 -4.28 -3.99
C GLU A 141 2.60 -3.68 -3.44
N VAL A 142 3.03 -2.57 -4.02
CA VAL A 142 4.11 -1.73 -3.48
C VAL A 142 3.52 -0.39 -3.09
N MET A 143 3.94 0.16 -1.96
CA MET A 143 3.45 1.45 -1.46
C MET A 143 4.62 2.33 -1.06
N THR A 144 4.65 3.57 -1.53
CA THR A 144 5.57 4.59 -1.03
C THR A 144 5.00 5.28 0.20
N LEU A 145 5.86 5.73 1.11
CA LEU A 145 5.50 6.42 2.35
C LEU A 145 6.52 7.51 2.67
N GLY A 146 6.04 8.72 2.97
CA GLY A 146 6.89 9.85 3.35
C GLY A 146 6.13 11.16 3.50
N TYR A 147 6.84 12.24 3.78
CA TYR A 147 6.27 13.58 3.83
C TYR A 147 6.00 14.10 2.42
N PRO A 148 4.75 14.52 2.10
CA PRO A 148 4.42 15.03 0.77
C PRO A 148 5.19 16.32 0.44
N ALA A 149 5.67 16.42 -0.79
CA ALA A 149 6.20 17.65 -1.38
C ALA A 149 5.26 18.21 -2.46
N ASP A 150 4.26 17.44 -2.89
CA ASP A 150 3.20 17.84 -3.80
C ASP A 150 1.90 18.19 -3.03
N HIS A 151 0.93 18.69 -3.78
CA HIS A 151 -0.39 19.01 -3.26
C HIS A 151 -1.46 18.09 -3.84
N PRO A 152 -2.53 17.81 -3.09
CA PRO A 152 -3.63 17.01 -3.61
C PRO A 152 -4.29 17.69 -4.80
N ARG A 153 -4.45 16.95 -5.90
CA ARG A 153 -5.26 17.37 -7.03
C ARG A 153 -6.75 17.23 -6.69
N PRO A 154 -7.64 18.00 -7.33
CA PRO A 154 -9.07 17.82 -7.16
C PRO A 154 -9.47 16.35 -7.37
N LYS A 155 -10.18 15.78 -6.41
CA LYS A 155 -10.63 14.39 -6.48
C LYS A 155 -11.95 14.33 -7.26
N THR A 156 -11.94 13.60 -8.36
CA THR A 156 -13.17 13.21 -9.03
C THR A 156 -13.65 11.87 -8.47
N ARG A 157 -14.94 11.76 -8.23
CA ARG A 157 -15.61 10.51 -7.83
C ARG A 157 -16.93 10.42 -8.58
N LYS A 158 -17.30 9.21 -8.93
CA LYS A 158 -18.64 8.95 -9.46
C LYS A 158 -19.70 9.30 -8.41
N PRO A 159 -20.87 9.77 -8.82
CA PRO A 159 -21.97 10.00 -7.88
C PRO A 159 -22.47 8.68 -7.28
N MET A 160 -23.00 8.74 -6.06
CA MET A 160 -23.43 7.54 -5.31
C MET A 160 -24.41 6.66 -6.10
N LYS A 161 -25.31 7.25 -6.89
CA LYS A 161 -26.27 6.53 -7.74
C LYS A 161 -25.66 5.61 -8.81
N GLU A 162 -24.39 5.84 -9.16
CA GLU A 162 -23.63 4.97 -10.09
C GLU A 162 -22.82 3.87 -9.36
N LEU A 163 -22.69 3.98 -8.05
CA LEU A 163 -21.85 3.09 -7.24
C LEU A 163 -22.65 2.18 -6.32
N VAL A 164 -23.89 2.55 -6.03
CA VAL A 164 -24.73 1.86 -5.05
C VAL A 164 -26.05 1.48 -5.69
N CYS A 165 -26.36 0.21 -5.63
CA CYS A 165 -27.68 -0.34 -5.88
C CYS A 165 -28.27 -0.82 -4.55
N HIS A 166 -29.58 -0.80 -4.42
CA HIS A 166 -30.28 -1.32 -3.24
C HIS A 166 -30.98 -2.65 -3.62
N ASP A 167 -30.80 -3.65 -2.76
CA ASP A 167 -31.38 -5.00 -2.83
C ASP A 167 -30.91 -5.83 -4.05
N GLN A 168 -30.85 -5.27 -5.24
CA GLN A 168 -30.47 -5.97 -6.47
C GLN A 168 -29.56 -5.10 -7.34
N TRP A 169 -28.76 -5.74 -8.20
CA TRP A 169 -27.99 -5.06 -9.22
C TRP A 169 -28.92 -4.39 -10.25
N GLN A 170 -28.66 -3.12 -10.54
CA GLN A 170 -29.41 -2.32 -11.53
C GLN A 170 -28.45 -1.69 -12.53
#